data_6d2ac0d022898728e8fb063f7eb8ce8b
#
_entry.id   6d2ac0d022898728e8fb063f7eb8ce8b
#
_cell.length_a   1.000
_cell.length_b   1.000
_cell.length_c   1.000
_cell.angle_alpha   90.00
_cell.angle_beta   90.00
_cell.angle_gamma   90.00
#
_symmetry.space_group_name_H-M   'P 1'
#
loop_
_entity.id
_entity.type
_entity.pdbx_description
1 polymer ?
#
loop_
_entity_poly.entity_id
_entity_poly.type
_entity_poly.pdbx_seq_one_letter_code
_entity_poly.pdbx_strand_id
1 'polypeptide(L)'
;MISQPLDSNSDQPDQKNSPLNELEKHGDYLPARMINEFAYCPRLFYFEHIEGLFVHNADTIEGNIRHKRVDKKTSALPAGKKKNSAKSTGTLFDMQEPVTETVELEEDQGPKHIHATSVTLASDHYGIISKIDLIEVEGNVANPVEYKRGKPKKGYDGHLTAWEPEQVQLCVQALVLMDHGYTVTSGTIFFWETRQRVVIPITPELIAKTEQKIQGARNLIASPQMPPPLDASPKCPRCSLVTICLPDETNVCRQIDVDGDPIVQPLLFDIGATWSSLAAADHPPEEVRQLITARDHRKPLYLNQPGLSVGKSGQVLQVKDRGKVIQTARLKETSQVNLMGAIQVSTQAIHLSLIHI
;
A
#
# COMPACT_ATOMS: atom_id res chain seq x y z
N MET A 1 5.32 -12.95 66.86
CA MET A 1 5.20 -13.88 65.75
C MET A 1 5.28 -13.05 64.48
N ILE A 2 6.42 -13.11 63.81
CA ILE A 2 6.78 -12.26 62.69
C ILE A 2 6.49 -13.10 61.43
N SER A 3 5.58 -12.65 60.60
CA SER A 3 5.31 -13.26 59.28
C SER A 3 6.20 -12.63 58.21
N GLN A 4 6.99 -13.44 57.55
CA GLN A 4 7.79 -13.06 56.38
C GLN A 4 6.91 -13.00 55.12
N PRO A 5 7.20 -12.11 54.15
CA PRO A 5 6.54 -12.10 52.86
C PRO A 5 7.17 -13.14 51.90
N LEU A 6 6.32 -13.78 51.16
CA LEU A 6 6.67 -14.73 50.07
C LEU A 6 7.21 -13.96 48.88
N ASP A 7 8.39 -14.32 48.42
CA ASP A 7 8.98 -13.94 47.15
C ASP A 7 8.18 -14.60 46.00
N SER A 8 7.49 -13.80 45.21
CA SER A 8 6.95 -14.21 43.94
C SER A 8 7.90 -13.83 42.80
N ASN A 9 8.81 -14.71 42.46
CA ASN A 9 9.61 -14.64 41.24
C ASN A 9 8.72 -15.13 40.08
N SER A 10 8.11 -14.20 39.36
CA SER A 10 7.38 -14.50 38.12
C SER A 10 8.27 -14.23 36.92
N ASP A 11 8.64 -15.28 36.23
CA ASP A 11 9.26 -15.27 34.91
C ASP A 11 8.47 -14.34 33.97
N GLN A 12 9.04 -13.18 33.69
CA GLN A 12 8.65 -12.35 32.55
C GLN A 12 9.47 -12.80 31.34
N PRO A 13 8.85 -13.18 30.22
CA PRO A 13 9.58 -13.44 28.99
C PRO A 13 10.24 -12.17 28.47
N ASP A 14 11.48 -12.31 28.05
CA ASP A 14 12.33 -11.26 27.46
C ASP A 14 11.57 -10.45 26.38
N GLN A 15 11.16 -9.23 26.74
CA GLN A 15 10.55 -8.25 25.83
C GLN A 15 11.58 -7.52 24.95
N LYS A 16 12.83 -7.97 24.88
CA LYS A 16 13.93 -7.23 24.24
C LYS A 16 14.05 -7.37 22.72
N ASN A 17 13.27 -8.22 22.05
CA ASN A 17 13.36 -8.45 20.61
C ASN A 17 12.00 -8.47 19.89
N SER A 18 11.14 -7.50 20.16
CA SER A 18 9.94 -7.31 19.34
C SER A 18 10.28 -6.44 18.13
N PRO A 19 9.77 -6.74 16.93
CA PRO A 19 9.96 -5.92 15.73
C PRO A 19 9.48 -4.47 15.90
N LEU A 20 8.63 -4.20 16.90
CA LEU A 20 8.16 -2.86 17.26
C LEU A 20 9.26 -2.02 17.92
N ASN A 21 10.20 -2.61 18.64
CA ASN A 21 11.31 -1.90 19.28
C ASN A 21 12.38 -1.41 18.27
N GLU A 22 12.46 -2.02 17.09
CA GLU A 22 13.32 -1.50 16.01
C GLU A 22 12.69 -0.32 15.28
N LEU A 23 11.36 -0.28 15.17
CA LEU A 23 10.64 0.85 14.60
C LEU A 23 10.69 2.10 15.49
N GLU A 24 10.72 1.93 16.81
CA GLU A 24 10.84 3.07 17.76
C GLU A 24 12.24 3.73 17.73
N LYS A 25 13.27 2.99 17.31
CA LYS A 25 14.63 3.56 17.11
C LYS A 25 14.75 4.41 15.84
N HIS A 26 13.81 4.28 14.91
CA HIS A 26 13.80 4.96 13.61
C HIS A 26 12.60 5.92 13.46
N GLY A 27 12.12 6.55 14.52
CA GLY A 27 10.93 7.40 14.56
C GLY A 27 10.85 8.52 13.50
N ASP A 28 11.99 8.85 12.85
CA ASP A 28 12.06 9.92 11.85
C ASP A 28 12.11 9.41 10.40
N TYR A 29 12.13 8.07 10.17
CA TYR A 29 12.22 7.53 8.82
C TYR A 29 10.85 7.35 8.18
N LEU A 30 10.72 7.84 6.94
CA LEU A 30 9.50 7.68 6.17
C LEU A 30 9.43 6.27 5.55
N PRO A 31 8.40 5.47 5.84
CA PRO A 31 8.27 4.15 5.25
C PRO A 31 8.12 4.18 3.72
N ALA A 32 8.81 3.29 3.00
CA ALA A 32 8.72 3.17 1.55
C ALA A 32 7.27 3.01 1.05
N ARG A 33 6.43 2.31 1.82
CA ARG A 33 5.00 2.21 1.54
C ARG A 33 4.32 3.59 1.49
N MET A 34 4.68 4.50 2.39
CA MET A 34 4.08 5.83 2.42
C MET A 34 4.47 6.66 1.19
N ILE A 35 5.66 6.44 0.62
CA ILE A 35 6.04 7.05 -0.65
C ILE A 35 5.19 6.51 -1.81
N ASN A 36 4.88 5.20 -1.80
CA ASN A 36 3.94 4.62 -2.76
C ASN A 36 2.55 5.26 -2.66
N GLU A 37 2.02 5.41 -1.43
CA GLU A 37 0.72 6.06 -1.20
C GLU A 37 0.73 7.52 -1.66
N PHE A 38 1.81 8.26 -1.40
CA PHE A 38 1.97 9.63 -1.91
C PHE A 38 2.01 9.69 -3.44
N ALA A 39 2.70 8.74 -4.09
CA ALA A 39 2.73 8.64 -5.55
C ALA A 39 1.37 8.23 -6.13
N TYR A 40 0.60 7.45 -5.40
CA TYR A 40 -0.76 7.09 -5.77
C TYR A 40 -1.69 8.30 -5.69
N CYS A 41 -1.72 8.96 -4.53
CA CYS A 41 -2.52 10.15 -4.25
C CYS A 41 -1.99 10.88 -3.01
N PRO A 42 -1.55 12.16 -3.08
CA PRO A 42 -1.08 12.90 -1.92
C PRO A 42 -2.12 13.01 -0.80
N ARG A 43 -3.43 13.06 -1.12
CA ARG A 43 -4.51 13.10 -0.13
C ARG A 43 -4.67 11.76 0.60
N LEU A 44 -4.42 10.62 -0.08
CA LEU A 44 -4.39 9.30 0.57
C LEU A 44 -3.26 9.22 1.58
N PHE A 45 -2.06 9.66 1.19
CA PHE A 45 -0.92 9.78 2.08
C PHE A 45 -1.23 10.67 3.30
N TYR A 46 -1.87 11.82 3.09
CA TYR A 46 -2.28 12.72 4.16
C TYR A 46 -3.16 12.00 5.18
N PHE A 47 -4.20 11.34 4.71
CA PHE A 47 -5.10 10.59 5.59
C PHE A 47 -4.39 9.45 6.33
N GLU A 48 -3.59 8.63 5.65
CA GLU A 48 -2.96 7.46 6.27
C GLU A 48 -1.78 7.83 7.17
N HIS A 49 -0.93 8.77 6.76
CA HIS A 49 0.30 9.08 7.47
C HIS A 49 0.16 10.22 8.48
N ILE A 50 -0.60 11.28 8.16
CA ILE A 50 -0.72 12.48 9.01
C ILE A 50 -1.93 12.34 9.93
N GLU A 51 -3.09 11.93 9.41
CA GLU A 51 -4.31 11.74 10.19
C GLU A 51 -4.41 10.37 10.87
N GLY A 52 -3.55 9.43 10.51
CA GLY A 52 -3.57 8.06 11.04
C GLY A 52 -4.82 7.25 10.65
N LEU A 53 -5.54 7.65 9.60
CA LEU A 53 -6.75 6.99 9.13
C LEU A 53 -6.40 5.83 8.21
N PHE A 54 -6.71 4.62 8.62
CA PHE A 54 -6.51 3.42 7.81
C PHE A 54 -7.77 2.58 7.76
N VAL A 55 -8.27 2.30 6.57
CA VAL A 55 -9.44 1.45 6.34
C VAL A 55 -9.04 0.27 5.47
N HIS A 56 -9.33 -0.93 5.96
CA HIS A 56 -9.12 -2.14 5.17
C HIS A 56 -10.18 -2.26 4.07
N ASN A 57 -9.73 -2.48 2.85
CA ASN A 57 -10.58 -2.94 1.75
C ASN A 57 -10.18 -4.35 1.31
N ALA A 58 -10.90 -4.93 0.35
CA ALA A 58 -10.62 -6.28 -0.17
C ALA A 58 -9.18 -6.43 -0.65
N ASP A 59 -8.65 -5.41 -1.31
CA ASP A 59 -7.31 -5.42 -1.89
C ASP A 59 -6.23 -5.40 -0.80
N THR A 60 -6.39 -4.58 0.24
CA THR A 60 -5.45 -4.50 1.38
C THR A 60 -5.44 -5.76 2.23
N ILE A 61 -6.61 -6.37 2.49
CA ILE A 61 -6.71 -7.61 3.28
C ILE A 61 -6.06 -8.77 2.54
N GLU A 62 -6.35 -8.95 1.26
CA GLU A 62 -5.76 -10.04 0.47
C GLU A 62 -4.25 -9.86 0.29
N GLY A 63 -3.78 -8.62 0.12
CA GLY A 63 -2.36 -8.28 0.09
C GLY A 63 -1.65 -8.75 1.36
N ASN A 64 -2.17 -8.38 2.53
CA ASN A 64 -1.59 -8.75 3.83
C ASN A 64 -1.50 -10.27 4.04
N ILE A 65 -2.52 -11.05 3.61
CA ILE A 65 -2.51 -12.52 3.73
C ILE A 65 -1.38 -13.11 2.88
N ARG A 66 -1.11 -12.55 1.71
CA ARG A 66 -0.06 -13.04 0.79
C ARG A 66 1.34 -12.69 1.27
N HIS A 67 1.57 -11.48 1.76
CA HIS A 67 2.86 -11.07 2.34
C HIS A 67 3.25 -11.94 3.54
N LYS A 68 2.32 -12.30 4.42
CA LYS A 68 2.57 -13.24 5.53
C LYS A 68 3.12 -14.61 5.09
N ARG A 69 2.93 -15.03 3.85
CA ARG A 69 3.51 -16.29 3.32
C ARG A 69 4.95 -16.13 2.89
N VAL A 70 5.34 -14.94 2.42
CA VAL A 70 6.72 -14.59 2.03
C VAL A 70 7.56 -14.37 3.27
N ASP A 71 7.02 -13.72 4.29
CA ASP A 71 7.69 -13.37 5.56
C ASP A 71 8.15 -14.58 6.39
N LYS A 72 7.71 -15.79 6.09
CA LYS A 72 8.08 -17.00 6.84
C LYS A 72 9.50 -17.52 6.55
N LYS A 73 10.20 -16.97 5.58
CA LYS A 73 11.57 -17.36 5.21
C LYS A 73 12.49 -16.17 5.39
N THR A 74 13.28 -16.16 6.46
CA THR A 74 14.28 -15.11 6.72
C THR A 74 15.67 -15.64 6.38
N SER A 75 16.38 -14.96 5.49
CA SER A 75 17.80 -15.24 5.20
C SER A 75 18.59 -13.96 5.43
N ALA A 76 19.80 -14.09 5.98
CA ALA A 76 20.67 -12.93 6.23
C ALA A 76 21.18 -12.35 4.90
N LEU A 77 21.15 -11.03 4.78
CA LEU A 77 21.74 -10.30 3.67
C LEU A 77 23.24 -10.08 3.93
N PRO A 78 24.16 -10.45 3.00
CA PRO A 78 25.57 -10.15 3.15
C PRO A 78 25.84 -8.64 3.06
N ALA A 79 26.90 -8.15 3.71
CA ALA A 79 27.25 -6.73 3.66
C ALA A 79 27.71 -6.30 2.27
N GLY A 80 27.17 -5.21 1.74
CA GLY A 80 27.58 -4.61 0.47
C GLY A 80 28.98 -3.96 0.59
N LYS A 81 29.75 -3.93 -0.50
CA LYS A 81 31.08 -3.30 -0.56
C LYS A 81 30.92 -1.79 -0.76
N LYS A 82 31.19 -0.98 0.28
CA LYS A 82 31.28 0.48 0.14
C LYS A 82 32.46 0.85 -0.76
N LYS A 83 32.27 1.67 -1.79
CA LYS A 83 33.35 2.29 -2.55
C LYS A 83 34.14 3.19 -1.60
N ASN A 84 35.36 2.79 -1.22
CA ASN A 84 36.28 3.65 -0.50
C ASN A 84 36.64 4.84 -1.40
N SER A 85 36.16 6.03 -1.04
CA SER A 85 36.72 7.26 -1.56
C SER A 85 38.17 7.34 -1.06
N ALA A 86 39.13 7.33 -1.99
CA ALA A 86 40.53 7.45 -1.71
C ALA A 86 40.83 8.68 -0.85
N LYS A 87 41.29 8.48 0.37
CA LYS A 87 42.14 9.44 1.09
C LYS A 87 43.57 8.93 1.07
N SER A 88 44.37 9.57 0.24
CA SER A 88 45.82 9.54 0.33
C SER A 88 46.24 10.25 1.61
N THR A 89 47.01 9.60 2.44
CA THR A 89 48.25 10.17 3.04
C THR A 89 48.92 9.07 3.85
N GLY A 90 50.18 8.84 3.55
CA GLY A 90 50.98 7.83 4.15
C GLY A 90 51.45 8.19 5.56
N THR A 91 51.85 7.18 6.26
CA THR A 91 53.14 7.19 7.02
C THR A 91 53.54 5.75 7.34
N LEU A 92 54.80 5.49 7.07
CA LEU A 92 55.56 4.30 7.42
C LEU A 92 55.50 3.98 8.91
N PHE A 93 55.34 2.73 9.31
CA PHE A 93 56.27 2.06 10.20
C PHE A 93 56.04 0.54 10.15
N ASP A 94 57.13 -0.12 9.94
CA ASP A 94 57.43 -1.52 9.80
C ASP A 94 57.38 -2.23 11.17
N MET A 95 56.74 -3.43 11.24
CA MET A 95 57.22 -4.52 12.12
C MET A 95 56.64 -5.86 11.66
N GLN A 96 57.50 -6.70 11.16
CA GLN A 96 57.26 -8.09 10.77
C GLN A 96 57.01 -8.97 11.99
N GLU A 97 56.01 -9.88 11.89
CA GLU A 97 56.04 -11.20 12.52
C GLU A 97 55.35 -12.27 11.63
N PRO A 98 55.63 -13.57 11.83
CA PRO A 98 55.85 -14.48 10.71
C PRO A 98 54.59 -15.19 10.24
N VAL A 99 54.59 -15.39 8.91
CA VAL A 99 53.60 -16.10 8.13
C VAL A 99 53.64 -17.59 8.43
N THR A 100 52.51 -18.16 8.88
CA THR A 100 52.22 -19.59 8.73
C THR A 100 51.29 -19.74 7.53
N GLU A 101 51.84 -20.12 6.40
CA GLU A 101 51.07 -20.52 5.21
C GLU A 101 50.29 -21.79 5.51
N THR A 102 48.97 -21.65 5.68
CA THR A 102 48.04 -22.74 5.38
C THR A 102 47.47 -22.45 3.99
N VAL A 103 47.93 -23.24 3.02
CA VAL A 103 47.35 -23.27 1.68
C VAL A 103 45.94 -23.84 1.81
N GLU A 104 44.95 -22.97 1.92
CA GLU A 104 43.57 -23.33 1.68
C GLU A 104 43.34 -23.36 0.17
N LEU A 105 42.97 -24.54 -0.31
CA LEU A 105 42.50 -24.77 -1.69
C LEU A 105 41.30 -23.85 -1.93
N GLU A 106 41.49 -22.83 -2.75
CA GLU A 106 40.40 -22.01 -3.28
C GLU A 106 39.50 -22.91 -4.12
N GLU A 107 38.40 -23.39 -3.55
CA GLU A 107 37.27 -23.88 -4.33
C GLU A 107 36.76 -22.71 -5.19
N ASP A 108 36.83 -22.89 -6.50
CA ASP A 108 36.24 -22.02 -7.53
C ASP A 108 34.73 -21.94 -7.30
N GLN A 109 34.32 -21.02 -6.39
CA GLN A 109 32.92 -20.74 -6.13
C GLN A 109 32.51 -19.64 -7.12
N GLY A 110 31.87 -20.05 -8.22
CA GLY A 110 31.12 -19.14 -9.07
C GLY A 110 30.22 -18.21 -8.26
N PRO A 111 29.72 -17.09 -8.82
CA PRO A 111 29.00 -16.07 -8.08
C PRO A 111 27.86 -16.70 -7.27
N LYS A 112 27.94 -16.59 -5.94
CA LYS A 112 26.92 -17.12 -5.04
C LYS A 112 25.62 -16.33 -5.24
N HIS A 113 24.60 -16.97 -5.80
CA HIS A 113 23.25 -16.43 -5.81
C HIS A 113 22.66 -16.53 -4.41
N ILE A 114 22.39 -15.38 -3.79
CA ILE A 114 21.81 -15.30 -2.46
C ILE A 114 20.41 -14.73 -2.56
N HIS A 115 19.46 -15.36 -1.89
CA HIS A 115 18.09 -14.91 -1.77
C HIS A 115 17.82 -14.53 -0.31
N ALA A 116 17.67 -13.23 -0.05
CA ALA A 116 17.28 -12.73 1.26
C ALA A 116 15.81 -12.30 1.25
N THR A 117 15.01 -12.75 2.21
CA THR A 117 13.57 -12.47 2.27
C THR A 117 13.21 -11.65 3.49
N SER A 118 12.20 -10.77 3.36
CA SER A 118 11.68 -9.93 4.46
C SER A 118 12.75 -9.08 5.14
N VAL A 119 13.63 -8.48 4.36
CA VAL A 119 14.74 -7.66 4.89
C VAL A 119 14.25 -6.24 5.10
N THR A 120 14.47 -5.70 6.32
CA THR A 120 14.19 -4.30 6.64
C THR A 120 15.50 -3.53 6.65
N LEU A 121 15.60 -2.49 5.84
CA LEU A 121 16.74 -1.61 5.71
C LEU A 121 16.31 -0.15 5.80
N ALA A 122 17.15 0.69 6.36
CA ALA A 122 16.96 2.13 6.43
C ALA A 122 18.10 2.87 5.73
N SER A 123 17.80 4.00 5.11
CA SER A 123 18.76 4.91 4.51
C SER A 123 18.74 6.22 5.25
N ASP A 124 19.85 6.56 5.90
CA ASP A 124 20.04 7.85 6.59
C ASP A 124 20.08 9.00 5.58
N HIS A 125 20.66 8.75 4.41
CA HIS A 125 20.78 9.74 3.34
C HIS A 125 19.41 10.23 2.86
N TYR A 126 18.50 9.27 2.63
CA TYR A 126 17.13 9.60 2.20
C TYR A 126 16.16 9.72 3.37
N GLY A 127 16.51 9.30 4.60
CA GLY A 127 15.63 9.21 5.77
C GLY A 127 14.43 8.33 5.51
N ILE A 128 14.65 7.16 4.94
CA ILE A 128 13.62 6.20 4.51
C ILE A 128 13.89 4.86 5.15
N ILE A 129 12.83 4.16 5.50
CA ILE A 129 12.87 2.76 5.89
C ILE A 129 12.06 1.92 4.93
N SER A 130 12.60 0.79 4.50
CA SER A 130 11.93 -0.14 3.58
C SER A 130 12.02 -1.57 4.06
N LYS A 131 10.89 -2.27 4.08
CA LYS A 131 10.83 -3.71 4.17
C LYS A 131 10.73 -4.27 2.76
N ILE A 132 11.75 -5.03 2.34
CA ILE A 132 11.86 -5.61 1.01
C ILE A 132 11.47 -7.07 1.08
N ASP A 133 10.51 -7.49 0.24
CA ASP A 133 9.97 -8.85 0.28
C ASP A 133 11.01 -9.91 -0.05
N LEU A 134 11.80 -9.68 -1.10
CA LEU A 134 12.88 -10.55 -1.56
C LEU A 134 13.99 -9.70 -2.20
N ILE A 135 15.23 -10.06 -1.91
CA ILE A 135 16.41 -9.49 -2.57
C ILE A 135 17.19 -10.66 -3.19
N GLU A 136 17.40 -10.58 -4.49
CA GLU A 136 18.27 -11.48 -5.24
C GLU A 136 19.63 -10.81 -5.38
N VAL A 137 20.69 -11.44 -4.84
CA VAL A 137 22.05 -10.87 -4.83
C VAL A 137 22.99 -11.77 -5.60
N GLU A 138 23.77 -11.17 -6.49
CA GLU A 138 24.85 -11.80 -7.23
C GLU A 138 26.12 -10.95 -7.08
N GLY A 139 27.06 -11.40 -6.28
CA GLY A 139 28.24 -10.63 -5.93
C GLY A 139 27.88 -9.34 -5.17
N ASN A 140 28.05 -8.19 -5.81
CA ASN A 140 27.66 -6.87 -5.27
C ASN A 140 26.42 -6.28 -5.98
N VAL A 141 25.84 -7.01 -6.93
CA VAL A 141 24.62 -6.59 -7.63
C VAL A 141 23.42 -7.13 -6.89
N ALA A 142 22.50 -6.23 -6.51
CA ALA A 142 21.27 -6.60 -5.83
C ALA A 142 20.07 -6.22 -6.71
N ASN A 143 19.06 -7.10 -6.77
CA ASN A 143 17.80 -6.92 -7.47
C ASN A 143 16.66 -7.06 -6.45
N PRO A 144 16.02 -5.96 -6.02
CA PRO A 144 14.85 -6.04 -5.16
C PRO A 144 13.67 -6.63 -5.92
N VAL A 145 12.92 -7.52 -5.28
CA VAL A 145 11.72 -8.16 -5.83
C VAL A 145 10.54 -7.85 -4.94
N GLU A 146 9.58 -7.15 -5.48
CA GLU A 146 8.33 -6.78 -4.81
C GLU A 146 7.18 -7.66 -5.28
N TYR A 147 6.37 -8.14 -4.37
CA TYR A 147 5.19 -8.94 -4.69
C TYR A 147 3.94 -8.08 -4.73
N LYS A 148 3.27 -8.03 -5.87
CA LYS A 148 2.03 -7.25 -6.05
C LYS A 148 0.86 -8.14 -6.47
N ARG A 149 -0.31 -7.80 -5.96
CA ARG A 149 -1.58 -8.30 -6.48
C ARG A 149 -1.90 -7.59 -7.78
N GLY A 150 -2.70 -8.24 -8.65
CA GLY A 150 -3.19 -7.64 -9.87
C GLY A 150 -2.36 -7.99 -11.09
N LYS A 151 -2.39 -7.12 -12.09
CA LYS A 151 -1.82 -7.35 -13.41
C LYS A 151 -0.85 -6.24 -13.77
N PRO A 152 0.21 -6.55 -14.52
CA PRO A 152 1.10 -5.53 -15.04
C PRO A 152 0.35 -4.58 -15.98
N LYS A 153 0.86 -3.36 -16.07
CA LYS A 153 0.43 -2.38 -17.05
C LYS A 153 1.05 -2.72 -18.39
N LYS A 154 0.27 -2.61 -19.47
CA LYS A 154 0.81 -2.65 -20.85
C LYS A 154 1.24 -1.23 -21.26
N GLY A 155 2.49 -1.06 -21.68
CA GLY A 155 2.97 0.15 -22.32
C GLY A 155 2.37 0.34 -23.71
N TYR A 156 2.59 1.50 -24.29
CA TYR A 156 2.15 1.80 -25.67
C TYR A 156 2.81 0.92 -26.72
N ASP A 157 4.01 0.45 -26.44
CA ASP A 157 4.82 -0.47 -27.25
C ASP A 157 4.47 -1.95 -27.03
N GLY A 158 3.50 -2.24 -26.17
CA GLY A 158 3.08 -3.58 -25.81
C GLY A 158 3.93 -4.26 -24.74
N HIS A 159 5.05 -3.66 -24.32
CA HIS A 159 5.87 -4.16 -23.22
C HIS A 159 5.13 -4.09 -21.89
N LEU A 160 5.39 -5.09 -21.02
CA LEU A 160 4.84 -5.09 -19.68
C LEU A 160 5.65 -4.18 -18.78
N THR A 161 4.96 -3.34 -18.04
CA THR A 161 5.54 -2.45 -17.04
C THR A 161 4.66 -2.39 -15.79
N ALA A 162 5.02 -1.56 -14.82
CA ALA A 162 4.23 -1.34 -13.61
C ALA A 162 3.60 0.06 -13.61
N TRP A 163 2.64 0.29 -12.73
CA TRP A 163 2.11 1.62 -12.49
C TRP A 163 3.11 2.49 -11.73
N GLU A 164 3.02 3.79 -11.89
CA GLU A 164 3.96 4.75 -11.27
C GLU A 164 4.18 4.53 -9.77
N PRO A 165 3.16 4.34 -8.92
CA PRO A 165 3.36 4.12 -7.50
C PRO A 165 4.21 2.87 -7.20
N GLU A 166 4.01 1.80 -7.97
CA GLU A 166 4.77 0.55 -7.84
C GLU A 166 6.23 0.70 -8.27
N GLN A 167 6.47 1.45 -9.38
CA GLN A 167 7.81 1.78 -9.82
C GLN A 167 8.56 2.64 -8.80
N VAL A 168 7.88 3.64 -8.23
CA VAL A 168 8.43 4.49 -7.17
C VAL A 168 8.77 3.67 -5.93
N GLN A 169 7.90 2.79 -5.47
CA GLN A 169 8.19 1.92 -4.32
C GLN A 169 9.42 1.04 -4.56
N LEU A 170 9.50 0.43 -5.74
CA LEU A 170 10.64 -0.41 -6.11
C LEU A 170 11.93 0.41 -6.20
N CYS A 171 11.85 1.64 -6.72
CA CYS A 171 13.00 2.55 -6.77
C CYS A 171 13.45 2.97 -5.37
N VAL A 172 12.52 3.23 -4.43
CA VAL A 172 12.88 3.47 -3.02
C VAL A 172 13.66 2.31 -2.44
N GLN A 173 13.25 1.06 -2.70
CA GLN A 173 13.98 -0.12 -2.26
C GLN A 173 15.38 -0.17 -2.88
N ALA A 174 15.51 0.17 -4.16
CA ALA A 174 16.79 0.25 -4.86
C ALA A 174 17.70 1.32 -4.24
N LEU A 175 17.19 2.52 -3.95
CA LEU A 175 17.95 3.61 -3.31
C LEU A 175 18.49 3.20 -1.93
N VAL A 176 17.67 2.53 -1.13
CA VAL A 176 18.09 2.00 0.17
C VAL A 176 19.21 0.97 0.02
N LEU A 177 19.11 0.05 -0.94
CA LEU A 177 20.16 -0.93 -1.21
C LEU A 177 21.44 -0.27 -1.71
N MET A 178 21.36 0.75 -2.56
CA MET A 178 22.52 1.52 -3.02
C MET A 178 23.23 2.23 -1.87
N ASP A 179 22.51 2.77 -0.90
CA ASP A 179 23.07 3.41 0.28
C ASP A 179 23.81 2.39 1.18
N HIS A 180 23.38 1.12 1.17
CA HIS A 180 24.07 0.01 1.80
C HIS A 180 25.25 -0.57 0.98
N GLY A 181 25.61 0.06 -0.15
CA GLY A 181 26.80 -0.29 -0.95
C GLY A 181 26.58 -1.33 -2.04
N TYR A 182 25.32 -1.70 -2.32
CA TYR A 182 24.99 -2.56 -3.47
C TYR A 182 24.92 -1.76 -4.77
N THR A 183 25.17 -2.44 -5.88
CA THR A 183 24.85 -1.93 -7.21
C THR A 183 23.48 -2.43 -7.61
N VAL A 184 22.56 -1.51 -7.92
CA VAL A 184 21.19 -1.86 -8.34
C VAL A 184 20.92 -1.21 -9.70
N THR A 185 20.76 -2.00 -10.74
CA THR A 185 20.45 -1.53 -12.10
C THR A 185 18.99 -1.72 -12.47
N SER A 186 18.33 -2.65 -11.79
CA SER A 186 16.93 -2.97 -12.02
C SER A 186 16.30 -3.53 -10.75
N GLY A 187 14.99 -3.54 -10.70
CA GLY A 187 14.20 -4.28 -9.73
C GLY A 187 13.12 -5.08 -10.43
N THR A 188 12.49 -5.99 -9.75
CA THR A 188 11.47 -6.88 -10.30
C THR A 188 10.17 -6.75 -9.53
N ILE A 189 9.04 -6.68 -10.23
CA ILE A 189 7.72 -6.80 -9.64
C ILE A 189 7.10 -8.13 -10.09
N PHE A 190 6.70 -8.94 -9.10
CA PHE A 190 5.98 -10.19 -9.35
C PHE A 190 4.48 -9.99 -9.14
N PHE A 191 3.72 -10.12 -10.21
CA PHE A 191 2.27 -10.01 -10.20
C PHE A 191 1.63 -11.39 -9.98
N TRP A 192 1.00 -11.58 -8.82
CA TRP A 192 0.41 -12.86 -8.43
C TRP A 192 -0.74 -13.32 -9.33
N GLU A 193 -1.56 -12.39 -9.79
CA GLU A 193 -2.77 -12.73 -10.56
C GLU A 193 -2.41 -13.35 -11.92
N THR A 194 -1.36 -12.84 -12.55
CA THR A 194 -0.88 -13.31 -13.86
C THR A 194 0.35 -14.19 -13.79
N ARG A 195 0.96 -14.33 -12.58
CA ARG A 195 2.24 -15.02 -12.34
C ARG A 195 3.39 -14.50 -13.22
N GLN A 196 3.39 -13.21 -13.49
CA GLN A 196 4.38 -12.57 -14.34
C GLN A 196 5.41 -11.79 -13.52
N ARG A 197 6.68 -11.92 -13.91
CA ARG A 197 7.77 -11.07 -13.41
C ARG A 197 7.96 -9.94 -14.41
N VAL A 198 7.97 -8.72 -13.93
CA VAL A 198 8.21 -7.53 -14.74
C VAL A 198 9.43 -6.83 -14.20
N VAL A 199 10.46 -6.74 -15.05
CA VAL A 199 11.71 -6.06 -14.70
C VAL A 199 11.55 -4.57 -14.98
N ILE A 200 11.87 -3.76 -13.99
CA ILE A 200 11.83 -2.30 -14.05
C ILE A 200 13.27 -1.79 -13.97
N PRO A 201 13.78 -1.12 -15.01
CA PRO A 201 15.11 -0.51 -14.95
C PRO A 201 15.11 0.67 -13.97
N ILE A 202 16.14 0.76 -13.13
CA ILE A 202 16.35 1.89 -12.23
C ILE A 202 17.14 2.96 -12.97
N THR A 203 16.41 3.78 -13.72
CA THR A 203 17.01 4.85 -14.54
C THR A 203 17.18 6.14 -13.73
N PRO A 204 18.08 7.06 -14.16
CA PRO A 204 18.23 8.37 -13.54
C PRO A 204 16.91 9.16 -13.45
N GLU A 205 16.06 9.04 -14.47
CA GLU A 205 14.75 9.70 -14.52
C GLU A 205 13.80 9.14 -13.46
N LEU A 206 13.79 7.80 -13.25
CA LEU A 206 13.00 7.17 -12.21
C LEU A 206 13.51 7.56 -10.81
N ILE A 207 14.83 7.63 -10.64
CA ILE A 207 15.46 8.09 -9.39
C ILE A 207 15.03 9.53 -9.09
N ALA A 208 15.23 10.47 -10.03
CA ALA A 208 14.87 11.87 -9.85
C ALA A 208 13.37 12.04 -9.53
N LYS A 209 12.50 11.28 -10.21
CA LYS A 209 11.06 11.28 -9.94
C LYS A 209 10.75 10.74 -8.54
N THR A 210 11.45 9.72 -8.11
CA THR A 210 11.28 9.14 -6.77
C THR A 210 11.72 10.12 -5.69
N GLU A 211 12.85 10.79 -5.87
CA GLU A 211 13.35 11.84 -4.97
C GLU A 211 12.35 13.00 -4.86
N GLN A 212 11.73 13.41 -5.97
CA GLN A 212 10.67 14.41 -5.95
C GLN A 212 9.46 13.96 -5.11
N LYS A 213 9.07 12.68 -5.21
CA LYS A 213 7.98 12.14 -4.39
C LYS A 213 8.34 12.10 -2.90
N ILE A 214 9.57 11.71 -2.56
CA ILE A 214 10.09 11.72 -1.18
C ILE A 214 10.06 13.15 -0.63
N GLN A 215 10.57 14.12 -1.39
CA GLN A 215 10.58 15.52 -0.97
C GLN A 215 9.18 16.08 -0.84
N GLY A 216 8.27 15.76 -1.78
CA GLY A 216 6.88 16.18 -1.73
C GLY A 216 6.15 15.63 -0.50
N ALA A 217 6.37 14.36 -0.15
CA ALA A 217 5.81 13.75 1.06
C ALA A 217 6.34 14.44 2.33
N ARG A 218 7.64 14.75 2.40
CA ARG A 218 8.24 15.48 3.52
C ARG A 218 7.73 16.90 3.66
N ASN A 219 7.57 17.60 2.55
CA ASN A 219 7.01 18.96 2.55
C ASN A 219 5.58 18.93 3.11
N LEU A 220 4.79 17.91 2.75
CA LEU A 220 3.44 17.74 3.27
C LEU A 220 3.42 17.41 4.76
N ILE A 221 4.39 16.66 5.27
CA ILE A 221 4.54 16.40 6.71
C ILE A 221 4.92 17.69 7.45
N ALA A 222 5.88 18.47 6.91
CA ALA A 222 6.38 19.69 7.53
C ALA A 222 5.33 20.81 7.56
N SER A 223 4.44 20.85 6.57
CA SER A 223 3.33 21.81 6.49
C SER A 223 2.05 21.07 6.14
N PRO A 224 1.35 20.47 7.12
CA PRO A 224 0.24 19.57 6.88
C PRO A 224 -1.02 20.32 6.47
N GLN A 225 -1.08 20.62 5.18
CA GLN A 225 -2.28 21.16 4.54
C GLN A 225 -2.90 20.08 3.69
N MET A 226 -4.16 19.73 3.96
CA MET A 226 -4.84 18.65 3.25
C MET A 226 -4.86 18.89 1.73
N PRO A 227 -4.24 18.01 0.93
CA PRO A 227 -4.25 18.15 -0.52
C PRO A 227 -5.66 17.99 -1.09
N PRO A 228 -5.96 18.64 -2.24
CA PRO A 228 -7.22 18.41 -2.93
C PRO A 228 -7.37 16.94 -3.35
N PRO A 229 -8.61 16.42 -3.47
CA PRO A 229 -8.85 15.13 -4.10
C PRO A 229 -8.38 15.14 -5.55
N LEU A 230 -8.12 13.94 -6.09
CA LEU A 230 -7.90 13.78 -7.53
C LEU A 230 -9.22 14.04 -8.27
N ASP A 231 -9.15 14.79 -9.36
CA ASP A 231 -10.32 15.08 -10.18
C ASP A 231 -10.66 13.89 -11.09
N ALA A 232 -11.93 13.48 -11.12
CA ALA A 232 -12.51 12.40 -11.93
C ALA A 232 -11.62 11.14 -12.11
N SER A 233 -10.71 10.88 -11.18
CA SER A 233 -9.63 9.91 -11.33
C SER A 233 -10.13 8.46 -11.30
N PRO A 234 -9.66 7.59 -12.22
CA PRO A 234 -9.95 6.15 -12.18
C PRO A 234 -9.30 5.42 -11.00
N LYS A 235 -8.40 6.07 -10.25
CA LYS A 235 -7.79 5.52 -9.03
C LYS A 235 -8.79 5.49 -7.86
N CYS A 236 -9.69 6.48 -7.78
CA CYS A 236 -10.60 6.68 -6.65
C CYS A 236 -11.52 5.49 -6.35
N PRO A 237 -12.14 4.81 -7.34
CA PRO A 237 -13.02 3.67 -7.07
C PRO A 237 -12.36 2.49 -6.35
N ARG A 238 -11.03 2.40 -6.39
CA ARG A 238 -10.24 1.32 -5.75
C ARG A 238 -9.54 1.79 -4.47
N CYS A 239 -9.63 3.07 -4.15
CA CYS A 239 -9.02 3.63 -2.95
C CYS A 239 -9.74 3.13 -1.68
N SER A 240 -8.98 2.71 -0.67
CA SER A 240 -9.51 2.27 0.63
C SER A 240 -10.28 3.36 1.37
N LEU A 241 -9.90 4.63 1.14
CA LEU A 241 -10.45 5.79 1.83
C LEU A 241 -11.46 6.58 0.97
N VAL A 242 -11.97 6.01 -0.13
CA VAL A 242 -12.90 6.71 -1.03
C VAL A 242 -14.17 7.16 -0.30
N THR A 243 -14.65 6.39 0.69
CA THR A 243 -15.84 6.69 1.49
C THR A 243 -15.65 7.84 2.47
N ILE A 244 -14.40 8.16 2.82
CA ILE A 244 -14.02 9.29 3.68
C ILE A 244 -13.66 10.49 2.82
N CYS A 245 -12.93 10.25 1.74
CA CYS A 245 -12.43 11.29 0.84
C CYS A 245 -13.56 11.97 0.05
N LEU A 246 -14.56 11.20 -0.40
CA LEU A 246 -15.65 11.65 -1.27
C LEU A 246 -15.14 12.60 -2.37
N PRO A 247 -14.27 12.10 -3.30
CA PRO A 247 -13.45 12.98 -4.12
C PRO A 247 -14.26 13.89 -5.04
N ASP A 248 -15.32 13.36 -5.66
CA ASP A 248 -16.10 14.09 -6.64
C ASP A 248 -16.99 15.14 -5.93
N GLU A 249 -17.61 14.78 -4.83
CA GLU A 249 -18.42 15.69 -4.00
C GLU A 249 -17.54 16.80 -3.39
N THR A 250 -16.35 16.43 -2.89
CA THR A 250 -15.41 17.41 -2.31
C THR A 250 -14.93 18.41 -3.37
N ASN A 251 -14.65 17.95 -4.60
CA ASN A 251 -14.22 18.83 -5.67
C ASN A 251 -15.33 19.80 -6.09
N VAL A 252 -16.58 19.34 -6.19
CA VAL A 252 -17.73 20.22 -6.46
C VAL A 252 -17.88 21.29 -5.38
N CYS A 253 -17.86 20.92 -4.09
CA CYS A 253 -17.94 21.88 -3.00
C CYS A 253 -16.82 22.91 -3.06
N ARG A 254 -15.58 22.51 -3.43
CA ARG A 254 -14.44 23.42 -3.56
C ARG A 254 -14.56 24.37 -4.74
N GLN A 255 -15.16 23.95 -5.85
CA GLN A 255 -15.43 24.84 -7.00
C GLN A 255 -16.44 25.91 -6.62
N ILE A 256 -17.50 25.56 -5.91
CA ILE A 256 -18.50 26.51 -5.40
C ILE A 256 -17.84 27.59 -4.51
N ASP A 257 -16.90 27.18 -3.63
CA ASP A 257 -16.19 28.14 -2.76
C ASP A 257 -15.30 29.12 -3.54
N VAL A 258 -14.71 28.67 -4.66
CA VAL A 258 -13.81 29.50 -5.49
C VAL A 258 -14.60 30.48 -6.35
N ASP A 259 -15.73 30.06 -6.90
CA ASP A 259 -16.55 30.87 -7.79
C ASP A 259 -17.41 31.90 -7.04
N GLY A 260 -17.39 31.87 -5.70
CA GLY A 260 -18.00 32.90 -4.85
C GLY A 260 -19.52 32.91 -4.87
N ASP A 261 -20.16 31.91 -5.42
CA ASP A 261 -21.60 31.72 -5.30
C ASP A 261 -21.96 31.38 -3.84
N PRO A 262 -22.85 32.11 -3.21
CA PRO A 262 -23.25 31.80 -1.85
C PRO A 262 -23.81 30.38 -1.83
N ILE A 263 -23.23 29.51 -0.99
CA ILE A 263 -23.82 28.19 -0.70
C ILE A 263 -25.22 28.46 -0.13
N VAL A 264 -26.23 28.41 -0.97
CA VAL A 264 -27.62 28.46 -0.54
C VAL A 264 -27.90 27.13 0.13
N GLN A 265 -27.65 27.08 1.44
CA GLN A 265 -28.06 25.94 2.24
C GLN A 265 -29.58 25.83 2.12
N PRO A 266 -30.11 24.74 1.54
CA PRO A 266 -31.55 24.55 1.47
C PRO A 266 -32.08 24.57 2.90
N LEU A 267 -32.95 25.52 3.20
CA LEU A 267 -33.64 25.59 4.50
C LEU A 267 -34.43 24.31 4.69
N LEU A 268 -34.26 23.67 5.83
CA LEU A 268 -34.98 22.43 6.20
C LEU A 268 -36.51 22.66 6.27
N PHE A 269 -36.94 23.93 6.35
CA PHE A 269 -38.35 24.33 6.40
C PHE A 269 -38.60 25.45 5.37
N ASP A 270 -39.62 25.30 4.57
CA ASP A 270 -40.07 26.30 3.62
C ASP A 270 -40.68 27.50 4.37
N ILE A 271 -39.90 28.57 4.46
CA ILE A 271 -40.36 29.85 5.03
C ILE A 271 -40.82 30.83 3.94
N GLY A 272 -41.44 30.30 2.86
CA GLY A 272 -42.11 31.10 1.86
C GLY A 272 -41.22 31.72 0.78
N ALA A 273 -39.95 31.25 0.65
CA ALA A 273 -39.11 31.57 -0.50
C ALA A 273 -39.56 30.71 -1.69
N THR A 274 -40.12 31.31 -2.69
CA THR A 274 -40.57 30.62 -3.92
C THR A 274 -39.35 30.01 -4.63
N TRP A 275 -39.46 28.72 -4.95
CA TRP A 275 -38.49 27.94 -5.73
C TRP A 275 -38.07 28.55 -7.08
N SER A 276 -38.80 29.59 -7.53
CA SER A 276 -38.55 30.30 -8.78
C SER A 276 -37.23 31.07 -8.84
N SER A 277 -36.59 31.39 -7.71
CA SER A 277 -35.30 32.07 -7.70
C SER A 277 -34.06 31.12 -7.74
N LEU A 278 -34.28 29.83 -7.47
CA LEU A 278 -33.23 28.79 -7.55
C LEU A 278 -33.14 28.12 -8.93
N ALA A 279 -34.16 28.35 -9.79
CA ALA A 279 -34.22 27.75 -11.14
C ALA A 279 -33.51 28.61 -12.21
N ALA A 280 -32.83 29.68 -11.84
CA ALA A 280 -32.16 30.60 -12.76
C ALA A 280 -30.70 30.27 -13.06
N ALA A 281 -30.18 29.14 -12.59
CA ALA A 281 -28.94 28.60 -13.11
C ALA A 281 -29.24 27.88 -14.45
N ASP A 282 -28.94 28.58 -15.54
CA ASP A 282 -29.19 28.12 -16.94
C ASP A 282 -28.29 26.93 -17.35
N HIS A 283 -27.60 26.29 -16.40
CA HIS A 283 -26.86 25.08 -16.59
C HIS A 283 -27.46 23.95 -15.75
N PRO A 284 -27.85 22.80 -16.37
CA PRO A 284 -28.20 21.63 -15.58
C PRO A 284 -26.98 21.32 -14.70
N PRO A 285 -27.20 21.02 -13.41
CA PRO A 285 -26.10 20.65 -12.54
C PRO A 285 -25.29 19.54 -13.21
N GLU A 286 -24.01 19.79 -13.39
CA GLU A 286 -23.08 18.79 -13.96
C GLU A 286 -23.27 17.51 -13.16
N GLU A 287 -23.59 16.41 -13.85
CA GLU A 287 -23.92 15.14 -13.20
C GLU A 287 -22.69 14.63 -12.45
N VAL A 288 -22.64 14.89 -11.15
CA VAL A 288 -21.52 14.47 -10.28
C VAL A 288 -21.48 12.94 -10.24
N ARG A 289 -20.34 12.39 -10.58
CA ARG A 289 -20.10 10.95 -10.49
C ARG A 289 -20.26 10.47 -9.05
N GLN A 290 -21.21 9.58 -8.79
CA GLN A 290 -21.41 8.97 -7.50
C GLN A 290 -20.61 7.68 -7.37
N LEU A 291 -19.45 7.75 -6.69
CA LEU A 291 -18.66 6.56 -6.36
C LEU A 291 -19.25 5.79 -5.17
N ILE A 292 -19.92 6.50 -4.28
CA ILE A 292 -20.49 5.97 -3.04
C ILE A 292 -21.98 6.24 -3.03
N THR A 293 -22.77 5.18 -2.92
CA THR A 293 -24.22 5.30 -2.72
C THR A 293 -24.48 5.67 -1.26
N ALA A 294 -25.30 6.71 -1.02
CA ALA A 294 -25.73 7.07 0.32
C ALA A 294 -26.34 5.86 1.05
N ARG A 295 -26.05 5.70 2.34
CA ARG A 295 -26.53 4.55 3.13
C ARG A 295 -28.05 4.44 3.12
N ASP A 296 -28.74 5.56 3.10
CA ASP A 296 -30.21 5.65 3.10
C ASP A 296 -30.86 5.09 1.82
N HIS A 297 -30.10 5.02 0.72
CA HIS A 297 -30.56 4.46 -0.55
C HIS A 297 -30.29 2.96 -0.67
N ARG A 298 -29.53 2.38 0.26
CA ARG A 298 -29.22 0.95 0.25
C ARG A 298 -30.42 0.14 0.73
N LYS A 299 -30.72 -0.94 0.02
CA LYS A 299 -31.85 -1.82 0.35
C LYS A 299 -31.37 -3.11 0.97
N PRO A 300 -32.04 -3.64 1.99
CA PRO A 300 -31.78 -4.97 2.49
C PRO A 300 -32.20 -6.04 1.47
N LEU A 301 -31.38 -7.06 1.30
CA LEU A 301 -31.71 -8.24 0.51
C LEU A 301 -32.22 -9.33 1.43
N TYR A 302 -33.50 -9.70 1.29
CA TYR A 302 -34.13 -10.79 2.04
C TYR A 302 -34.24 -12.02 1.16
N LEU A 303 -33.71 -13.13 1.63
CA LEU A 303 -33.79 -14.43 0.98
C LEU A 303 -34.47 -15.39 1.96
N ASN A 304 -35.71 -15.74 1.68
CA ASN A 304 -36.59 -16.52 2.56
C ASN A 304 -37.03 -17.88 1.97
N GLN A 305 -36.57 -18.20 0.77
CA GLN A 305 -36.95 -19.44 0.10
C GLN A 305 -35.81 -20.48 0.33
N PRO A 306 -36.14 -21.66 0.94
CA PRO A 306 -35.16 -22.74 1.09
C PRO A 306 -34.67 -23.29 -0.27
N GLY A 307 -33.41 -23.71 -0.33
CA GLY A 307 -32.80 -24.28 -1.54
C GLY A 307 -32.16 -23.27 -2.48
N LEU A 308 -32.24 -21.97 -2.16
CA LEU A 308 -31.52 -20.94 -2.91
C LEU A 308 -30.01 -21.04 -2.69
N SER A 309 -29.24 -20.60 -3.67
CA SER A 309 -27.79 -20.45 -3.57
C SER A 309 -27.38 -19.02 -3.94
N VAL A 310 -26.46 -18.45 -3.14
CA VAL A 310 -25.93 -17.11 -3.35
C VAL A 310 -24.47 -17.22 -3.81
N GLY A 311 -24.19 -16.69 -4.97
CA GLY A 311 -22.87 -16.62 -5.56
C GLY A 311 -22.44 -15.19 -5.87
N LYS A 312 -21.21 -15.03 -6.36
CA LYS A 312 -20.61 -13.76 -6.77
C LYS A 312 -20.40 -13.73 -8.27
N SER A 313 -20.68 -12.59 -8.89
CA SER A 313 -20.26 -12.26 -10.25
C SER A 313 -19.83 -10.78 -10.31
N GLY A 314 -18.52 -10.53 -10.34
CA GLY A 314 -17.97 -9.18 -10.22
C GLY A 314 -18.37 -8.53 -8.88
N GLN A 315 -19.02 -7.38 -8.93
CA GLN A 315 -19.53 -6.61 -7.78
C GLN A 315 -21.06 -6.86 -7.54
N VAL A 316 -21.55 -8.01 -7.99
CA VAL A 316 -22.96 -8.36 -7.90
C VAL A 316 -23.11 -9.70 -7.19
N LEU A 317 -24.03 -9.77 -6.23
CA LEU A 317 -24.52 -11.02 -5.66
C LEU A 317 -25.56 -11.62 -6.61
N GLN A 318 -25.40 -12.87 -6.97
CA GLN A 318 -26.36 -13.64 -7.77
C GLN A 318 -27.08 -14.65 -6.90
N VAL A 319 -28.39 -14.52 -6.83
CA VAL A 319 -29.25 -15.51 -6.18
C VAL A 319 -29.73 -16.50 -7.25
N LYS A 320 -29.50 -17.77 -6.99
CA LYS A 320 -29.86 -18.86 -7.94
C LYS A 320 -30.79 -19.83 -7.29
N ASP A 321 -31.78 -20.24 -8.05
CA ASP A 321 -32.60 -21.41 -7.75
C ASP A 321 -32.29 -22.51 -8.76
N ARG A 322 -31.91 -23.70 -8.28
CA ARG A 322 -31.51 -24.86 -9.10
C ARG A 322 -30.55 -24.50 -10.24
N GLY A 323 -29.58 -23.61 -9.94
CA GLY A 323 -28.56 -23.17 -10.89
C GLY A 323 -28.97 -21.99 -11.80
N LYS A 324 -30.25 -21.61 -11.86
CA LYS A 324 -30.75 -20.48 -12.66
C LYS A 324 -30.73 -19.20 -11.82
N VAL A 325 -30.15 -18.12 -12.33
CA VAL A 325 -30.16 -16.81 -11.65
C VAL A 325 -31.59 -16.26 -11.66
N ILE A 326 -32.15 -16.07 -10.47
CA ILE A 326 -33.50 -15.53 -10.27
C ILE A 326 -33.48 -14.06 -9.81
N GLN A 327 -32.39 -13.64 -9.14
CA GLN A 327 -32.26 -12.28 -8.64
C GLN A 327 -30.78 -11.88 -8.63
N THR A 328 -30.53 -10.58 -8.81
CA THR A 328 -29.21 -10.01 -8.67
C THR A 328 -29.27 -8.80 -7.73
N ALA A 329 -28.26 -8.61 -6.89
CA ALA A 329 -28.13 -7.46 -6.00
C ALA A 329 -26.74 -6.86 -6.13
N ARG A 330 -26.68 -5.58 -6.45
CA ARG A 330 -25.40 -4.84 -6.48
C ARG A 330 -24.95 -4.55 -5.06
N LEU A 331 -23.69 -4.85 -4.73
CA LEU A 331 -23.18 -4.63 -3.40
C LEU A 331 -23.28 -3.19 -2.91
N LYS A 332 -23.02 -2.25 -3.79
CA LYS A 332 -23.12 -0.82 -3.47
C LYS A 332 -24.53 -0.38 -3.08
N GLU A 333 -25.56 -1.08 -3.57
CA GLU A 333 -26.98 -0.80 -3.33
C GLU A 333 -27.57 -1.67 -2.21
N THR A 334 -26.77 -2.58 -1.63
CA THR A 334 -27.23 -3.53 -0.60
C THR A 334 -26.71 -3.10 0.77
N SER A 335 -27.62 -2.90 1.73
CA SER A 335 -27.26 -2.54 3.12
C SER A 335 -26.93 -3.78 3.95
N GLN A 336 -27.68 -4.87 3.73
CA GLN A 336 -27.50 -6.15 4.43
C GLN A 336 -28.08 -7.30 3.63
N VAL A 337 -27.62 -8.51 3.91
CA VAL A 337 -28.18 -9.74 3.33
C VAL A 337 -28.75 -10.60 4.46
N ASN A 338 -30.06 -10.80 4.42
CA ASN A 338 -30.79 -11.58 5.41
C ASN A 338 -31.12 -12.96 4.81
N LEU A 339 -30.56 -14.01 5.39
CA LEU A 339 -30.77 -15.38 4.96
C LEU A 339 -31.75 -16.06 5.93
N MET A 340 -32.90 -16.48 5.43
CA MET A 340 -33.94 -17.12 6.23
C MET A 340 -34.19 -18.54 5.69
N GLY A 341 -33.76 -19.56 6.44
CA GLY A 341 -33.90 -20.96 6.06
C GLY A 341 -32.63 -21.58 5.47
N ALA A 342 -32.77 -22.74 4.83
CA ALA A 342 -31.66 -23.50 4.26
C ALA A 342 -31.21 -22.90 2.92
N ILE A 343 -30.29 -21.94 2.98
CA ILE A 343 -29.74 -21.21 1.82
C ILE A 343 -28.23 -21.44 1.80
N GLN A 344 -27.70 -21.79 0.64
CA GLN A 344 -26.27 -21.97 0.44
C GLN A 344 -25.63 -20.63 0.03
N VAL A 345 -24.49 -20.28 0.66
CA VAL A 345 -23.72 -19.11 0.30
C VAL A 345 -22.30 -19.50 -0.04
N SER A 346 -21.81 -19.08 -1.21
CA SER A 346 -20.43 -19.34 -1.57
C SER A 346 -19.46 -18.53 -0.70
N THR A 347 -18.29 -19.09 -0.41
CA THR A 347 -17.22 -18.41 0.35
C THR A 347 -16.83 -17.08 -0.30
N GLN A 348 -16.85 -17.00 -1.63
CA GLN A 348 -16.57 -15.76 -2.35
C GLN A 348 -17.67 -14.69 -2.14
N ALA A 349 -18.95 -15.10 -2.02
CA ALA A 349 -20.04 -14.18 -1.72
C ALA A 349 -19.94 -13.69 -0.27
N ILE A 350 -19.65 -14.57 0.69
CA ILE A 350 -19.43 -14.19 2.10
C ILE A 350 -18.28 -13.20 2.21
N HIS A 351 -17.13 -13.52 1.64
CA HIS A 351 -15.94 -12.67 1.67
C HIS A 351 -16.22 -11.27 1.08
N LEU A 352 -16.94 -11.22 -0.02
CA LEU A 352 -17.34 -9.97 -0.66
C LEU A 352 -18.32 -9.17 0.22
N SER A 353 -19.28 -9.83 0.86
CA SER A 353 -20.28 -9.20 1.73
C SER A 353 -19.65 -8.63 3.01
N LEU A 354 -18.73 -9.36 3.65
CA LEU A 354 -18.02 -8.91 4.86
C LEU A 354 -17.16 -7.65 4.64
N ILE A 355 -16.77 -7.38 3.40
CA ILE A 355 -15.93 -6.23 3.06
C ILE A 355 -16.78 -5.00 2.68
N HIS A 356 -17.98 -5.21 2.12
CA HIS A 356 -18.79 -4.16 1.53
C HIS A 356 -20.13 -3.89 2.24
N ILE A 357 -20.56 -4.78 3.10
CA ILE A 357 -21.79 -4.73 3.88
C ILE A 357 -21.46 -4.87 5.37
#